data_e64fec818094893a72ab42c4f6ba5049
#
_entry.id   e64fec818094893a72ab42c4f6ba5049
#
_cell.length_a   1.000
_cell.length_b   1.000
_cell.length_c   1.000
_cell.angle_alpha   90.00
_cell.angle_beta   90.00
_cell.angle_gamma   90.00
#
_symmetry.space_group_name_H-M   'P 1'
#
loop_
_entity.id
_entity.type
_entity.pdbx_description
1 polymer ?
#
loop_
_entity_poly.entity_id
_entity_poly.type
_entity_poly.pdbx_seq_one_letter_code
_entity_poly.pdbx_strand_id
1 'polypeptide(L)'
;MKNHLRSILIFSFLIIGCAALFAGGAKESDGTKVVVYTTKSFAADYGPGPKIAELFKAKTGKEVEYVICKEGVLNRAILEGKASTANVLIGIDNHLIEKARKAKVLKAYKPTASDKIDSEVLIADDWLLTPFDYGYFAFMFDTKAKIKKPSSLKELTDPAYAKKIVILDPSSSTTGLGLAAWTRAVFGDNYLDFWKALKPNIFAMAPKWSTGYGYFTAGEAPIAISYTSSLASHVLYDKTNRFQPLIFEEGHIIQIEGMGIAANAANTKGAKEFIDFMLTEEAQSLLPETQFMYPVIKGLALPASYKDVPKPAKVLRIPSEDQTESVNAVINVLQK
;
A
#
# COMPACT_ATOMS: atom_id res chain seq x y z
N MET A 1 65.63 -60.91 -22.92
CA MET A 1 64.44 -61.77 -22.86
C MET A 1 63.14 -60.89 -22.99
N LYS A 2 62.42 -61.19 -24.09
CA LYS A 2 60.98 -60.89 -24.36
C LYS A 2 60.51 -59.45 -24.27
N ASN A 3 60.48 -58.74 -25.37
CA ASN A 3 59.32 -58.37 -26.21
C ASN A 3 57.96 -58.07 -25.47
N HIS A 4 57.42 -56.86 -25.66
CA HIS A 4 56.14 -56.69 -26.31
C HIS A 4 55.89 -55.21 -26.69
N LEU A 5 55.95 -54.98 -28.03
CA LEU A 5 55.26 -53.85 -28.70
C LEU A 5 53.79 -53.89 -28.39
N ARG A 6 53.17 -52.77 -28.04
CA ARG A 6 51.74 -52.56 -28.17
C ARG A 6 51.45 -51.18 -28.75
N SER A 7 50.76 -51.26 -29.86
CA SER A 7 50.28 -50.24 -30.75
C SER A 7 49.45 -49.12 -30.01
N ILE A 8 49.78 -47.88 -30.32
CA ILE A 8 48.98 -46.72 -29.96
C ILE A 8 47.92 -46.51 -31.04
N LEU A 9 46.68 -46.80 -30.74
CA LEU A 9 45.48 -46.40 -31.51
C LEU A 9 45.12 -44.98 -31.11
N ILE A 10 45.28 -44.04 -32.05
CA ILE A 10 44.81 -42.64 -31.92
C ILE A 10 43.34 -42.68 -32.20
N PHE A 11 42.49 -42.49 -31.14
CA PHE A 11 41.10 -42.21 -31.27
C PHE A 11 40.92 -40.69 -31.26
N SER A 12 40.70 -40.12 -32.43
CA SER A 12 40.28 -38.73 -32.57
C SER A 12 38.81 -38.61 -32.15
N PHE A 13 38.58 -38.10 -30.94
CA PHE A 13 37.23 -37.71 -30.50
C PHE A 13 36.91 -36.32 -31.05
N LEU A 14 36.03 -36.28 -32.03
CA LEU A 14 35.42 -35.06 -32.52
C LEU A 14 34.45 -34.55 -31.45
N ILE A 15 34.84 -33.56 -30.65
CA ILE A 15 33.96 -32.85 -29.73
C ILE A 15 33.13 -31.88 -30.55
N ILE A 16 31.93 -32.30 -30.95
CA ILE A 16 30.88 -31.41 -31.44
C ILE A 16 30.36 -30.65 -30.22
N GLY A 17 30.86 -29.42 -30.05
CA GLY A 17 30.36 -28.50 -29.05
C GLY A 17 28.93 -28.07 -29.38
N CYS A 18 27.94 -28.67 -28.75
CA CYS A 18 26.62 -28.08 -28.64
C CYS A 18 26.70 -26.82 -27.76
N ALA A 19 26.93 -25.66 -28.38
CA ALA A 19 26.66 -24.39 -27.76
C ALA A 19 25.12 -24.29 -27.63
N ALA A 20 24.60 -24.80 -26.51
CA ALA A 20 23.22 -24.45 -26.10
C ALA A 20 23.24 -22.97 -25.79
N LEU A 21 22.77 -22.19 -26.74
CA LEU A 21 22.33 -20.80 -26.52
C LEU A 21 21.23 -20.82 -25.44
N PHE A 22 21.62 -20.55 -24.21
CA PHE A 22 20.68 -20.11 -23.19
C PHE A 22 20.18 -18.72 -23.61
N ALA A 23 19.30 -18.67 -24.60
CA ALA A 23 18.39 -17.59 -24.75
C ALA A 23 17.46 -17.67 -23.55
N GLY A 24 17.75 -16.91 -22.48
CA GLY A 24 16.84 -16.66 -21.38
C GLY A 24 15.63 -15.88 -21.88
N GLY A 25 14.79 -16.51 -22.69
CA GLY A 25 13.46 -16.03 -23.02
C GLY A 25 12.64 -16.06 -21.72
N ALA A 26 12.15 -14.92 -21.28
CA ALA A 26 11.10 -14.87 -20.28
C ALA A 26 10.04 -15.90 -20.72
N LYS A 27 9.76 -16.89 -19.87
CA LYS A 27 8.70 -17.87 -20.13
C LYS A 27 7.43 -17.06 -20.30
N GLU A 28 6.91 -16.99 -21.53
CA GLU A 28 5.57 -16.44 -21.76
C GLU A 28 4.61 -17.21 -20.84
N SER A 29 3.93 -16.49 -19.96
CA SER A 29 2.92 -17.13 -19.10
C SER A 29 1.83 -17.67 -20.06
N ASP A 30 1.23 -18.80 -19.75
CA ASP A 30 0.11 -19.38 -20.48
C ASP A 30 -1.13 -18.46 -20.55
N GLY A 31 -1.04 -17.28 -19.96
CA GLY A 31 -2.10 -16.27 -19.94
C GLY A 31 -3.26 -16.58 -18.99
N THR A 32 -3.24 -17.73 -18.31
CA THR A 32 -4.33 -18.19 -17.44
C THR A 32 -4.23 -17.65 -16.01
N LYS A 33 -3.07 -17.11 -15.63
CA LYS A 33 -2.80 -16.59 -14.27
C LYS A 33 -2.30 -15.15 -14.29
N VAL A 34 -2.76 -14.36 -13.31
CA VAL A 34 -2.27 -13.02 -13.01
C VAL A 34 -1.61 -13.02 -11.63
N VAL A 35 -0.31 -12.75 -11.58
CA VAL A 35 0.46 -12.62 -10.33
C VAL A 35 0.38 -11.18 -9.83
N VAL A 36 -0.17 -10.99 -8.65
CA VAL A 36 -0.42 -9.67 -8.04
C VAL A 36 0.39 -9.54 -6.75
N TYR A 37 1.36 -8.62 -6.75
CA TYR A 37 2.07 -8.24 -5.52
C TYR A 37 1.23 -7.27 -4.72
N THR A 38 1.01 -7.58 -3.44
CA THR A 38 0.11 -6.80 -2.60
C THR A 38 0.47 -6.82 -1.12
N THR A 39 -0.33 -6.10 -0.32
CA THR A 39 -0.20 -6.06 1.14
C THR A 39 -0.91 -7.25 1.80
N LYS A 40 -0.55 -7.52 3.07
CA LYS A 40 -1.21 -8.57 3.85
C LYS A 40 -2.71 -8.26 4.06
N SER A 41 -3.07 -7.01 4.31
CA SER A 41 -4.46 -6.61 4.56
C SER A 41 -5.34 -6.86 3.34
N PHE A 42 -4.85 -6.55 2.13
CA PHE A 42 -5.58 -6.77 0.90
C PHE A 42 -5.85 -8.27 0.63
N ALA A 43 -4.82 -9.12 0.82
CA ALA A 43 -4.89 -10.55 0.48
C ALA A 43 -5.38 -11.44 1.64
N ALA A 44 -5.63 -10.90 2.83
CA ALA A 44 -6.15 -11.68 3.97
C ALA A 44 -7.61 -12.12 3.73
N ASP A 45 -8.06 -13.14 4.47
CA ASP A 45 -9.42 -13.68 4.35
C ASP A 45 -10.51 -12.64 4.61
N TYR A 46 -10.22 -11.63 5.43
CA TYR A 46 -11.12 -10.49 5.70
C TYR A 46 -10.95 -9.34 4.70
N GLY A 47 -9.89 -9.36 3.89
CA GLY A 47 -9.61 -8.33 2.89
C GLY A 47 -10.40 -8.54 1.60
N PRO A 48 -10.32 -7.59 0.65
CA PRO A 48 -11.06 -7.69 -0.61
C PRO A 48 -10.49 -8.74 -1.57
N GLY A 49 -9.21 -9.07 -1.44
CA GLY A 49 -8.47 -9.91 -2.40
C GLY A 49 -9.12 -11.24 -2.73
N PRO A 50 -9.50 -12.09 -1.74
CA PRO A 50 -10.10 -13.40 -2.02
C PRO A 50 -11.37 -13.30 -2.87
N LYS A 51 -12.28 -12.35 -2.53
CA LYS A 51 -13.53 -12.17 -3.29
C LYS A 51 -13.29 -11.57 -4.66
N ILE A 52 -12.34 -10.65 -4.79
CA ILE A 52 -11.90 -10.10 -6.09
C ILE A 52 -11.36 -11.22 -6.99
N ALA A 53 -10.52 -12.12 -6.45
CA ALA A 53 -9.96 -13.24 -7.23
C ALA A 53 -11.06 -14.20 -7.71
N GLU A 54 -12.05 -14.52 -6.85
CA GLU A 54 -13.20 -15.34 -7.21
C GLU A 54 -13.99 -14.72 -8.37
N LEU A 55 -14.38 -13.45 -8.23
CA LEU A 55 -15.19 -12.73 -9.21
C LEU A 55 -14.43 -12.52 -10.53
N PHE A 56 -13.15 -12.19 -10.47
CA PHE A 56 -12.28 -12.07 -11.63
C PHE A 56 -12.17 -13.39 -12.39
N LYS A 57 -11.97 -14.51 -11.67
CA LYS A 57 -11.93 -15.85 -12.26
C LYS A 57 -13.26 -16.21 -12.91
N ALA A 58 -14.39 -15.94 -12.25
CA ALA A 58 -15.72 -16.19 -12.81
C ALA A 58 -15.95 -15.43 -14.13
N LYS A 59 -15.45 -14.18 -14.21
CA LYS A 59 -15.64 -13.30 -15.38
C LYS A 59 -14.68 -13.58 -16.52
N THR A 60 -13.44 -13.97 -16.24
CA THR A 60 -12.35 -14.04 -17.23
C THR A 60 -11.81 -15.45 -17.46
N GLY A 61 -12.12 -16.40 -16.59
CA GLY A 61 -11.51 -17.73 -16.54
C GLY A 61 -10.07 -17.74 -16.00
N LYS A 62 -9.50 -16.57 -15.63
CA LYS A 62 -8.12 -16.45 -15.16
C LYS A 62 -8.03 -16.47 -13.65
N GLU A 63 -6.96 -17.10 -13.15
CA GLU A 63 -6.66 -17.13 -11.72
C GLU A 63 -5.85 -15.91 -11.29
N VAL A 64 -6.02 -15.50 -10.04
CA VAL A 64 -5.19 -14.50 -9.39
C VAL A 64 -4.34 -15.18 -8.31
N GLU A 65 -3.03 -14.95 -8.39
CA GLU A 65 -2.09 -15.35 -7.33
C GLU A 65 -1.60 -14.12 -6.60
N TYR A 66 -1.92 -14.01 -5.30
CA TYR A 66 -1.43 -12.92 -4.47
C TYR A 66 -0.09 -13.27 -3.83
N VAL A 67 0.89 -12.37 -4.01
CA VAL A 67 2.21 -12.43 -3.33
C VAL A 67 2.25 -11.31 -2.31
N ILE A 68 2.28 -11.68 -1.02
CA ILE A 68 2.31 -10.72 0.09
C ILE A 68 3.72 -10.17 0.25
N CYS A 69 3.85 -8.84 0.07
CA CYS A 69 5.11 -8.11 0.19
C CYS A 69 5.29 -7.56 1.62
N LYS A 70 6.10 -8.23 2.43
CA LYS A 70 6.33 -7.87 3.84
C LYS A 70 7.07 -6.54 4.00
N GLU A 71 7.94 -6.23 3.06
CA GLU A 71 8.77 -5.02 2.95
C GLU A 71 8.08 -3.85 2.24
N GLY A 72 6.81 -4.04 1.86
CA GLY A 72 6.05 -3.12 1.01
C GLY A 72 6.21 -3.44 -0.48
N VAL A 73 5.13 -3.21 -1.23
CA VAL A 73 5.00 -3.62 -2.63
C VAL A 73 6.06 -2.98 -3.53
N LEU A 74 6.23 -1.66 -3.40
CA LEU A 74 7.22 -0.92 -4.20
C LEU A 74 8.65 -1.36 -3.89
N ASN A 75 9.00 -1.51 -2.60
CA ASN A 75 10.33 -1.94 -2.19
C ASN A 75 10.64 -3.34 -2.72
N ARG A 76 9.68 -4.27 -2.65
CA ARG A 76 9.80 -5.62 -3.21
C ARG A 76 10.07 -5.58 -4.71
N ALA A 77 9.28 -4.81 -5.46
CA ALA A 77 9.46 -4.68 -6.90
C ALA A 77 10.84 -4.08 -7.28
N ILE A 78 11.34 -3.12 -6.49
CA ILE A 78 12.68 -2.53 -6.68
C ILE A 78 13.78 -3.56 -6.41
N LEU A 79 13.68 -4.30 -5.30
CA LEU A 79 14.69 -5.30 -4.91
C LEU A 79 14.80 -6.45 -5.93
N GLU A 80 13.67 -6.93 -6.42
CA GLU A 80 13.67 -8.00 -7.42
C GLU A 80 14.05 -7.52 -8.83
N GLY A 81 13.77 -6.27 -9.16
CA GLY A 81 14.10 -5.68 -10.46
C GLY A 81 13.61 -6.56 -11.62
N LYS A 82 14.53 -7.01 -12.49
CA LYS A 82 14.18 -7.86 -13.65
C LYS A 82 13.75 -9.28 -13.27
N ALA A 83 14.04 -9.73 -12.06
CA ALA A 83 13.64 -11.06 -11.58
C ALA A 83 12.21 -11.09 -11.01
N SER A 84 11.54 -9.94 -10.92
CA SER A 84 10.17 -9.87 -10.45
C SER A 84 9.22 -10.69 -11.35
N THR A 85 8.36 -11.47 -10.70
CA THR A 85 7.31 -12.27 -11.37
C THR A 85 5.95 -11.56 -11.40
N ALA A 86 5.86 -10.38 -10.82
CA ALA A 86 4.62 -9.61 -10.74
C ALA A 86 4.09 -9.25 -12.12
N ASN A 87 2.78 -9.38 -12.30
CA ASN A 87 2.06 -8.77 -13.42
C ASN A 87 1.45 -7.43 -12.98
N VAL A 88 0.93 -7.37 -11.76
CA VAL A 88 0.34 -6.17 -11.16
C VAL A 88 0.98 -5.89 -9.80
N LEU A 89 1.25 -4.63 -9.52
CA LEU A 89 1.61 -4.12 -8.21
C LEU A 89 0.40 -3.35 -7.66
N ILE A 90 -0.14 -3.74 -6.50
CA ILE A 90 -1.30 -3.08 -5.87
C ILE A 90 -0.99 -2.68 -4.43
N GLY A 91 -1.34 -1.44 -4.03
CA GLY A 91 -1.02 -0.87 -2.72
C GLY A 91 0.24 0.00 -2.73
N ILE A 92 0.52 0.64 -3.88
CA ILE A 92 1.47 1.75 -3.99
C ILE A 92 0.65 3.04 -3.98
N ASP A 93 0.84 3.91 -3.01
CA ASP A 93 0.02 5.09 -2.86
C ASP A 93 0.61 6.35 -3.53
N ASN A 94 -0.19 7.43 -3.53
CA ASN A 94 0.18 8.72 -4.10
C ASN A 94 1.46 9.33 -3.50
N HIS A 95 1.86 8.95 -2.28
CA HIS A 95 3.09 9.44 -1.65
C HIS A 95 4.35 8.74 -2.18
N LEU A 96 4.18 7.59 -2.86
CA LEU A 96 5.27 6.77 -3.39
C LEU A 96 5.45 6.89 -4.91
N ILE A 97 4.61 7.67 -5.61
CA ILE A 97 4.62 7.73 -7.09
C ILE A 97 5.98 8.18 -7.64
N GLU A 98 6.64 9.18 -7.04
CA GLU A 98 7.94 9.65 -7.52
C GLU A 98 9.05 8.61 -7.32
N LYS A 99 9.01 7.89 -6.21
CA LYS A 99 9.92 6.76 -5.98
C LYS A 99 9.70 5.66 -7.02
N ALA A 100 8.44 5.36 -7.35
CA ALA A 100 8.11 4.38 -8.39
C ALA A 100 8.58 4.81 -9.78
N ARG A 101 8.42 6.11 -10.14
CA ARG A 101 8.93 6.70 -11.40
C ARG A 101 10.45 6.55 -11.52
N LYS A 102 11.19 6.96 -10.49
CA LYS A 102 12.66 6.86 -10.46
C LYS A 102 13.13 5.41 -10.60
N ALA A 103 12.43 4.48 -9.95
CA ALA A 103 12.76 3.07 -9.99
C ALA A 103 12.38 2.36 -11.31
N LYS A 104 11.53 2.97 -12.14
CA LYS A 104 11.08 2.43 -13.44
C LYS A 104 10.49 1.01 -13.34
N VAL A 105 9.76 0.73 -12.25
CA VAL A 105 9.20 -0.60 -11.98
C VAL A 105 7.77 -0.78 -12.52
N LEU A 106 7.21 0.25 -13.16
CA LEU A 106 5.84 0.29 -13.68
C LEU A 106 5.81 0.59 -15.18
N LYS A 107 4.77 0.10 -15.86
CA LYS A 107 4.36 0.48 -17.22
C LYS A 107 3.08 1.29 -17.15
N ALA A 108 3.01 2.37 -17.91
CA ALA A 108 1.80 3.17 -18.03
C ALA A 108 0.66 2.37 -18.68
N TYR A 109 -0.53 2.49 -18.11
CA TYR A 109 -1.75 1.95 -18.66
C TYR A 109 -2.96 2.78 -18.23
N LYS A 110 -3.62 3.41 -19.20
CA LYS A 110 -4.90 4.10 -18.97
C LYS A 110 -6.04 3.08 -19.08
N PRO A 111 -6.77 2.79 -17.99
CA PRO A 111 -7.87 1.83 -18.01
C PRO A 111 -9.03 2.26 -18.91
N THR A 112 -9.78 1.30 -19.41
CA THR A 112 -10.95 1.55 -20.26
C THR A 112 -12.06 2.35 -19.56
N ALA A 113 -12.21 2.15 -18.23
CA ALA A 113 -13.18 2.86 -17.39
C ALA A 113 -12.59 4.08 -16.66
N SER A 114 -11.50 4.65 -17.17
CA SER A 114 -10.80 5.78 -16.52
C SER A 114 -11.66 7.05 -16.37
N ASP A 115 -12.66 7.24 -17.21
CA ASP A 115 -13.64 8.33 -17.14
C ASP A 115 -14.62 8.22 -15.96
N LYS A 116 -14.80 7.02 -15.42
CA LYS A 116 -15.61 6.77 -14.20
C LYS A 116 -14.89 7.13 -12.92
N ILE A 117 -13.56 7.24 -12.94
CA ILE A 117 -12.78 7.62 -11.76
C ILE A 117 -13.08 9.08 -11.40
N ASP A 118 -13.23 9.35 -10.11
CA ASP A 118 -13.34 10.73 -9.63
C ASP A 118 -12.01 11.46 -9.87
N SER A 119 -12.08 12.61 -10.54
CA SER A 119 -10.89 13.44 -10.84
C SER A 119 -10.13 13.86 -9.58
N GLU A 120 -10.84 13.96 -8.45
CA GLU A 120 -10.25 14.33 -7.16
C GLU A 120 -9.33 13.24 -6.58
N VAL A 121 -9.40 12.00 -7.09
CA VAL A 121 -8.57 10.90 -6.60
C VAL A 121 -7.60 10.35 -7.66
N LEU A 122 -7.36 11.10 -8.73
CA LEU A 122 -6.30 10.78 -9.67
C LEU A 122 -4.93 10.99 -9.00
N ILE A 123 -4.03 9.99 -9.18
CA ILE A 123 -2.67 10.06 -8.63
C ILE A 123 -1.78 10.91 -9.54
N ALA A 124 -1.82 10.65 -10.85
CA ALA A 124 -1.05 11.36 -11.85
C ALA A 124 -1.60 11.13 -13.26
N ASP A 125 -1.22 11.98 -14.23
CA ASP A 125 -1.69 11.95 -15.61
C ASP A 125 -1.01 10.88 -16.46
N ASP A 126 0.13 10.36 -15.99
CA ASP A 126 0.96 9.40 -16.73
C ASP A 126 0.46 7.96 -16.65
N TRP A 127 -0.57 7.71 -15.84
CA TRP A 127 -1.18 6.39 -15.67
C TRP A 127 -0.19 5.26 -15.31
N LEU A 128 0.91 5.60 -14.64
CA LEU A 128 1.78 4.60 -14.04
C LEU A 128 1.06 3.86 -12.89
N LEU A 129 0.21 4.60 -12.17
CA LEU A 129 -0.68 4.06 -11.15
C LEU A 129 -2.13 4.44 -11.48
N THR A 130 -2.99 3.44 -11.49
CA THR A 130 -4.44 3.60 -11.50
C THR A 130 -4.94 3.58 -10.06
N PRO A 131 -5.68 4.60 -9.59
CA PRO A 131 -6.26 4.57 -8.25
C PRO A 131 -7.30 3.44 -8.14
N PHE A 132 -7.39 2.81 -6.97
CA PHE A 132 -8.44 1.81 -6.73
C PHE A 132 -9.22 2.05 -5.44
N ASP A 133 -8.63 2.69 -4.44
CA ASP A 133 -9.31 3.19 -3.25
C ASP A 133 -8.64 4.44 -2.70
N TYR A 134 -9.29 5.10 -1.75
CA TYR A 134 -8.70 6.24 -1.04
C TYR A 134 -9.27 6.40 0.36
N GLY A 135 -8.55 7.14 1.21
CA GLY A 135 -8.99 7.49 2.55
C GLY A 135 -8.31 8.76 3.06
N TYR A 136 -8.78 9.24 4.21
CA TYR A 136 -8.19 10.40 4.88
C TYR A 136 -7.53 9.95 6.17
N PHE A 137 -6.26 10.24 6.37
CA PHE A 137 -5.59 9.93 7.63
C PHE A 137 -6.25 10.66 8.79
N ALA A 138 -6.44 9.97 9.89
CA ALA A 138 -6.90 10.54 11.14
C ALA A 138 -6.32 9.75 12.31
N PHE A 139 -6.11 10.40 13.43
CA PHE A 139 -5.94 9.69 14.68
C PHE A 139 -7.30 9.20 15.17
N MET A 140 -7.37 7.93 15.53
CA MET A 140 -8.50 7.35 16.23
C MET A 140 -8.35 7.58 17.72
N PHE A 141 -9.45 7.85 18.39
CA PHE A 141 -9.54 8.15 19.82
C PHE A 141 -10.54 7.23 20.51
N ASP A 142 -10.14 6.62 21.61
CA ASP A 142 -11.04 5.85 22.47
C ASP A 142 -11.81 6.80 23.40
N THR A 143 -13.11 6.97 23.14
CA THR A 143 -13.97 7.87 23.94
C THR A 143 -14.15 7.44 25.40
N LYS A 144 -13.78 6.21 25.76
CA LYS A 144 -13.75 5.73 27.15
C LYS A 144 -12.47 6.10 27.88
N ALA A 145 -11.46 6.61 27.18
CA ALA A 145 -10.20 7.03 27.80
C ALA A 145 -10.42 8.22 28.73
N LYS A 146 -9.80 8.15 29.92
CA LYS A 146 -9.86 9.23 30.92
C LYS A 146 -8.81 10.31 30.66
N ILE A 147 -8.79 10.84 29.42
CA ILE A 147 -7.91 11.92 28.98
C ILE A 147 -8.73 12.91 28.16
N LYS A 148 -8.27 14.14 28.04
CA LYS A 148 -8.88 15.13 27.15
C LYS A 148 -8.78 14.65 25.70
N LYS A 149 -9.86 14.78 24.93
CA LYS A 149 -9.85 14.53 23.49
C LYS A 149 -9.00 15.62 22.80
N PRO A 150 -7.95 15.26 22.03
CA PRO A 150 -7.18 16.25 21.28
C PRO A 150 -8.03 16.95 20.21
N SER A 151 -7.86 18.27 20.08
CA SER A 151 -8.60 19.11 19.13
C SER A 151 -7.78 19.52 17.91
N SER A 152 -6.46 19.31 17.93
CA SER A 152 -5.55 19.67 16.83
C SER A 152 -4.40 18.66 16.73
N LEU A 153 -3.76 18.64 15.56
CA LEU A 153 -2.54 17.84 15.35
C LEU A 153 -1.44 18.30 16.32
N LYS A 154 -1.30 19.62 16.51
CA LYS A 154 -0.34 20.20 17.45
C LYS A 154 -0.60 19.77 18.90
N GLU A 155 -1.86 19.68 19.33
CA GLU A 155 -2.19 19.29 20.72
C GLU A 155 -1.71 17.88 21.08
N LEU A 156 -1.50 16.99 20.09
CA LEU A 156 -0.91 15.67 20.34
C LEU A 156 0.49 15.74 20.96
N THR A 157 1.17 16.88 20.92
CA THR A 157 2.48 17.08 21.55
C THR A 157 2.39 17.51 23.00
N ASP A 158 1.20 17.73 23.56
CA ASP A 158 1.02 18.08 24.98
C ASP A 158 1.50 16.93 25.87
N PRO A 159 2.28 17.20 26.97
CA PRO A 159 2.71 16.20 27.92
C PRO A 159 1.58 15.37 28.56
N ALA A 160 0.33 15.85 28.56
CA ALA A 160 -0.82 15.10 29.04
C ALA A 160 -1.04 13.78 28.24
N TYR A 161 -0.51 13.69 27.02
CA TYR A 161 -0.56 12.48 26.17
C TYR A 161 0.69 11.59 26.27
N ALA A 162 1.54 11.79 27.30
CA ALA A 162 2.75 10.98 27.47
C ALA A 162 2.46 9.48 27.43
N LYS A 163 3.13 8.74 26.50
CA LYS A 163 2.94 7.30 26.26
C LYS A 163 1.50 6.87 25.96
N LYS A 164 0.76 7.68 25.18
CA LYS A 164 -0.65 7.40 24.85
C LYS A 164 -0.94 7.28 23.36
N ILE A 165 0.05 7.48 22.51
CA ILE A 165 -0.14 7.56 21.06
C ILE A 165 0.59 6.42 20.37
N VAL A 166 -0.12 5.63 19.57
CA VAL A 166 0.47 4.66 18.65
C VAL A 166 0.66 5.33 17.29
N ILE A 167 1.87 5.23 16.79
CA ILE A 167 2.21 5.62 15.42
C ILE A 167 2.69 4.39 14.63
N LEU A 168 2.82 4.55 13.32
CA LEU A 168 3.41 3.53 12.46
C LEU A 168 4.77 3.99 11.94
N ASP A 169 5.65 3.03 11.71
CA ASP A 169 7.00 3.29 11.21
C ASP A 169 6.93 3.85 9.77
N PRO A 170 7.40 5.09 9.54
CA PRO A 170 7.35 5.71 8.23
C PRO A 170 8.19 5.00 7.16
N SER A 171 9.14 4.16 7.54
CA SER A 171 10.00 3.43 6.60
C SER A 171 9.35 2.16 6.05
N SER A 172 8.39 1.59 6.79
CA SER A 172 7.80 0.28 6.47
C SER A 172 6.29 0.28 6.30
N SER A 173 5.61 1.38 6.69
CA SER A 173 4.16 1.53 6.62
C SER A 173 3.76 2.76 5.81
N THR A 174 2.86 2.60 4.84
CA THR A 174 2.29 3.72 4.07
C THR A 174 1.54 4.70 4.98
N THR A 175 0.85 4.21 6.02
CA THR A 175 0.20 5.07 7.02
C THR A 175 1.23 5.86 7.85
N GLY A 176 2.37 5.25 8.17
CA GLY A 176 3.48 5.96 8.84
C GLY A 176 4.10 7.02 7.95
N LEU A 177 4.34 6.69 6.67
CA LEU A 177 4.77 7.64 5.65
C LEU A 177 3.77 8.79 5.50
N GLY A 178 2.47 8.48 5.44
CA GLY A 178 1.40 9.46 5.36
C GLY A 178 1.37 10.40 6.57
N LEU A 179 1.64 9.92 7.78
CA LEU A 179 1.75 10.78 8.96
C LEU A 179 2.95 11.74 8.85
N ALA A 180 4.10 11.27 8.37
CA ALA A 180 5.26 12.13 8.14
C ALA A 180 4.94 13.23 7.12
N ALA A 181 4.28 12.87 6.02
CA ALA A 181 3.80 13.79 4.99
C ALA A 181 2.76 14.78 5.54
N TRP A 182 1.83 14.32 6.37
CA TRP A 182 0.81 15.16 7.01
C TRP A 182 1.44 16.23 7.91
N THR A 183 2.38 15.84 8.75
CA THR A 183 3.08 16.81 9.62
C THR A 183 3.85 17.85 8.82
N ARG A 184 4.47 17.46 7.71
CA ARG A 184 5.13 18.39 6.80
C ARG A 184 4.17 19.35 6.12
N ALA A 185 3.00 18.85 5.66
CA ALA A 185 1.97 19.68 5.05
C ALA A 185 1.39 20.72 6.00
N VAL A 186 1.28 20.38 7.31
CA VAL A 186 0.72 21.28 8.33
C VAL A 186 1.77 22.25 8.90
N PHE A 187 2.98 21.77 9.21
CA PHE A 187 3.99 22.55 9.94
C PHE A 187 5.11 23.10 9.05
N GLY A 188 5.11 22.77 7.74
CA GLY A 188 6.16 23.23 6.82
C GLY A 188 7.55 22.81 7.32
N ASP A 189 8.51 23.76 7.30
CA ASP A 189 9.89 23.50 7.71
C ASP A 189 10.03 23.16 9.21
N ASN A 190 9.03 23.47 10.04
CA ASN A 190 9.02 23.17 11.48
C ASN A 190 8.52 21.76 11.82
N TYR A 191 8.25 20.90 10.84
CA TYR A 191 7.69 19.56 11.09
C TYR A 191 8.57 18.69 12.00
N LEU A 192 9.90 18.85 11.98
CA LEU A 192 10.80 18.10 12.86
C LEU A 192 10.69 18.50 14.33
N ASP A 193 10.33 19.76 14.61
CA ASP A 193 10.10 20.19 15.99
C ASP A 193 8.80 19.59 16.54
N PHE A 194 7.78 19.43 15.69
CA PHE A 194 6.60 18.64 16.06
C PHE A 194 7.01 17.20 16.45
N TRP A 195 7.83 16.52 15.64
CA TRP A 195 8.25 15.14 15.93
C TRP A 195 9.08 15.01 17.20
N LYS A 196 9.97 15.97 17.49
CA LYS A 196 10.71 16.02 18.76
C LYS A 196 9.77 16.14 19.96
N ALA A 197 8.75 17.01 19.84
CA ALA A 197 7.76 17.23 20.87
C ALA A 197 6.76 16.05 21.02
N LEU A 198 6.41 15.38 19.93
CA LEU A 198 5.55 14.20 19.93
C LEU A 198 6.22 12.97 20.54
N LYS A 199 7.52 12.82 20.38
CA LYS A 199 8.27 11.61 20.75
C LYS A 199 7.99 11.09 22.17
N PRO A 200 7.97 11.91 23.24
CA PRO A 200 7.64 11.45 24.60
C PRO A 200 6.21 10.88 24.72
N ASN A 201 5.30 11.28 23.82
CA ASN A 201 3.90 10.89 23.84
C ASN A 201 3.65 9.57 23.11
N ILE A 202 4.64 9.08 22.35
CA ILE A 202 4.53 7.82 21.62
C ILE A 202 4.58 6.65 22.62
N PHE A 203 3.49 5.85 22.60
CA PHE A 203 3.42 4.57 23.31
C PHE A 203 4.20 3.50 22.54
N ALA A 204 3.94 3.39 21.24
CA ALA A 204 4.58 2.43 20.35
C ALA A 204 4.69 2.98 18.91
N MET A 205 5.79 2.62 18.25
CA MET A 205 5.94 2.75 16.80
C MET A 205 5.90 1.35 16.19
N ALA A 206 4.77 1.01 15.55
CA ALA A 206 4.55 -0.33 15.02
C ALA A 206 4.94 -0.43 13.53
N PRO A 207 5.51 -1.56 13.08
CA PRO A 207 5.96 -1.71 11.69
C PRO A 207 4.82 -1.90 10.70
N LYS A 208 3.59 -2.21 11.18
CA LYS A 208 2.41 -2.51 10.33
C LYS A 208 1.15 -1.95 10.96
N TRP A 209 0.22 -1.53 10.11
CA TRP A 209 -1.08 -1.01 10.55
C TRP A 209 -1.80 -1.96 11.51
N SER A 210 -1.94 -3.25 11.15
CA SER A 210 -2.65 -4.23 11.97
C SER A 210 -2.04 -4.41 13.36
N THR A 211 -0.71 -4.29 13.51
CA THR A 211 -0.04 -4.36 14.81
C THR A 211 -0.32 -3.10 15.65
N GLY A 212 -0.14 -1.92 15.04
CA GLY A 212 -0.37 -0.65 15.73
C GLY A 212 -1.83 -0.46 16.13
N TYR A 213 -2.74 -0.76 15.23
CA TYR A 213 -4.16 -0.67 15.49
C TYR A 213 -4.63 -1.71 16.53
N GLY A 214 -3.96 -2.86 16.59
CA GLY A 214 -4.16 -3.88 17.62
C GLY A 214 -3.90 -3.34 19.04
N TYR A 215 -2.82 -2.57 19.26
CA TYR A 215 -2.57 -1.91 20.56
C TYR A 215 -3.71 -0.98 20.97
N PHE A 216 -4.24 -0.22 20.01
CA PHE A 216 -5.35 0.69 20.25
C PHE A 216 -6.65 -0.05 20.61
N THR A 217 -7.04 -1.06 19.83
CA THR A 217 -8.27 -1.82 20.09
C THR A 217 -8.19 -2.68 21.33
N ALA A 218 -6.99 -3.15 21.72
CA ALA A 218 -6.73 -3.83 22.99
C ALA A 218 -6.79 -2.87 24.20
N GLY A 219 -6.85 -1.55 23.96
CA GLY A 219 -6.90 -0.53 25.03
C GLY A 219 -5.54 -0.22 25.66
N GLU A 220 -4.43 -0.64 25.04
CA GLU A 220 -3.08 -0.35 25.52
C GLU A 220 -2.70 1.12 25.34
N ALA A 221 -3.22 1.76 24.28
CA ALA A 221 -3.08 3.19 24.05
C ALA A 221 -4.39 3.78 23.52
N PRO A 222 -4.83 4.96 24.02
CA PRO A 222 -6.13 5.53 23.68
C PRO A 222 -6.15 6.30 22.35
N ILE A 223 -5.01 6.48 21.71
CA ILE A 223 -4.88 7.23 20.44
C ILE A 223 -4.00 6.42 19.50
N ALA A 224 -4.46 6.26 18.23
CA ALA A 224 -3.66 5.62 17.20
C ALA A 224 -3.88 6.27 15.84
N ILE A 225 -2.81 6.39 15.04
CA ILE A 225 -2.93 6.82 13.65
C ILE A 225 -3.66 5.75 12.82
N SER A 226 -4.65 6.16 12.05
CA SER A 226 -5.41 5.35 11.12
C SER A 226 -6.12 6.24 10.09
N TYR A 227 -7.40 5.98 9.80
CA TYR A 227 -8.21 6.70 8.82
C TYR A 227 -9.55 7.13 9.43
N THR A 228 -10.17 8.17 8.86
CA THR A 228 -11.53 8.56 9.26
C THR A 228 -12.51 7.40 9.10
N SER A 229 -12.35 6.62 8.04
CA SER A 229 -13.17 5.45 7.71
C SER A 229 -12.99 4.24 8.64
N SER A 230 -11.99 4.23 9.52
CA SER A 230 -11.85 3.17 10.53
C SER A 230 -13.03 3.07 11.46
N LEU A 231 -13.82 4.16 11.65
CA LEU A 231 -15.07 4.11 12.39
C LEU A 231 -16.07 3.11 11.78
N ALA A 232 -16.11 3.00 10.45
CA ALA A 232 -17.05 2.10 9.77
C ALA A 232 -16.82 0.64 10.16
N SER A 233 -15.55 0.21 10.38
CA SER A 233 -15.25 -1.15 10.82
C SER A 233 -15.81 -1.45 12.21
N HIS A 234 -15.70 -0.51 13.14
CA HIS A 234 -16.25 -0.65 14.49
C HIS A 234 -17.78 -0.64 14.51
N VAL A 235 -18.39 0.17 13.65
CA VAL A 235 -19.86 0.15 13.47
C VAL A 235 -20.31 -1.18 12.89
N LEU A 236 -19.60 -1.70 11.88
CA LEU A 236 -19.97 -2.94 11.19
C LEU A 236 -19.77 -4.18 12.05
N TYR A 237 -18.57 -4.35 12.64
CA TYR A 237 -18.18 -5.58 13.33
C TYR A 237 -18.41 -5.52 14.84
N ASP A 238 -17.99 -4.44 15.51
CA ASP A 238 -18.04 -4.32 16.96
C ASP A 238 -19.35 -3.73 17.45
N LYS A 239 -20.24 -3.27 16.54
CA LYS A 239 -21.51 -2.62 16.84
C LYS A 239 -21.36 -1.45 17.83
N THR A 240 -20.28 -0.69 17.68
CA THR A 240 -19.94 0.41 18.59
C THR A 240 -19.44 1.64 17.83
N ASN A 241 -19.67 2.81 18.41
CA ASN A 241 -19.08 4.09 18.00
C ASN A 241 -18.09 4.62 19.04
N ARG A 242 -17.57 3.73 19.92
CA ARG A 242 -16.59 4.09 20.96
C ARG A 242 -15.32 4.69 20.37
N PHE A 243 -14.84 4.16 19.26
CA PHE A 243 -13.61 4.59 18.63
C PHE A 243 -13.91 5.62 17.56
N GLN A 244 -13.54 6.87 17.81
CA GLN A 244 -13.89 8.01 16.97
C GLN A 244 -12.65 8.59 16.27
N PRO A 245 -12.72 8.94 14.99
CA PRO A 245 -11.67 9.69 14.36
C PRO A 245 -11.62 11.12 14.89
N LEU A 246 -10.42 11.63 15.11
CA LEU A 246 -10.18 13.03 15.43
C LEU A 246 -10.17 13.83 14.13
N ILE A 247 -11.03 14.83 14.02
CA ILE A 247 -11.05 15.73 12.88
C ILE A 247 -10.44 17.06 13.30
N PHE A 248 -9.38 17.46 12.61
CA PHE A 248 -8.56 18.64 12.91
C PHE A 248 -8.80 19.75 11.89
N GLU A 249 -8.88 20.99 12.34
CA GLU A 249 -9.07 22.16 11.47
C GLU A 249 -7.87 22.45 10.56
N GLU A 250 -6.67 22.00 10.94
CA GLU A 250 -5.47 22.10 10.09
C GLU A 250 -5.65 21.36 8.76
N GLY A 251 -6.59 20.43 8.72
CA GLY A 251 -6.88 19.58 7.57
C GLY A 251 -6.28 18.18 7.69
N HIS A 252 -6.71 17.30 6.81
CA HIS A 252 -6.31 15.91 6.76
C HIS A 252 -5.71 15.58 5.40
N ILE A 253 -4.61 14.86 5.41
CA ILE A 253 -3.98 14.42 4.17
C ILE A 253 -4.77 13.24 3.58
N ILE A 254 -4.93 13.23 2.26
CA ILE A 254 -5.51 12.11 1.54
C ILE A 254 -4.44 11.08 1.19
N GLN A 255 -4.76 9.81 1.41
CA GLN A 255 -4.08 8.69 0.78
C GLN A 255 -4.93 8.16 -0.37
N ILE A 256 -4.31 7.97 -1.53
CA ILE A 256 -4.93 7.35 -2.69
C ILE A 256 -4.07 6.13 -3.02
N GLU A 257 -4.61 4.93 -2.85
CA GLU A 257 -3.89 3.71 -3.18
C GLU A 257 -4.03 3.40 -4.67
N GLY A 258 -2.91 3.06 -5.27
CA GLY A 258 -2.78 2.78 -6.68
C GLY A 258 -2.41 1.33 -6.98
N MET A 259 -2.75 0.93 -8.18
CA MET A 259 -2.31 -0.31 -8.81
C MET A 259 -1.70 -0.01 -10.17
N GLY A 260 -0.68 -0.78 -10.57
CA GLY A 260 -0.01 -0.56 -11.85
C GLY A 260 0.55 -1.85 -12.45
N ILE A 261 0.77 -1.85 -13.75
CA ILE A 261 1.39 -2.97 -14.46
C ILE A 261 2.89 -2.99 -14.13
N ALA A 262 3.39 -4.11 -13.65
CA ALA A 262 4.83 -4.27 -13.39
C ALA A 262 5.64 -4.13 -14.68
N ALA A 263 6.80 -3.45 -14.61
CA ALA A 263 7.64 -3.17 -15.79
C ALA A 263 8.05 -4.44 -16.55
N ASN A 264 8.22 -5.56 -15.86
CA ASN A 264 8.63 -6.85 -16.42
C ASN A 264 7.46 -7.86 -16.51
N ALA A 265 6.20 -7.38 -16.46
CA ALA A 265 5.02 -8.24 -16.50
C ALA A 265 5.06 -9.19 -17.71
N ALA A 266 5.11 -10.50 -17.44
CA ALA A 266 5.06 -11.54 -18.47
C ALA A 266 3.63 -11.70 -19.04
N ASN A 267 2.59 -11.42 -18.23
CA ASN A 267 1.19 -11.41 -18.63
C ASN A 267 0.61 -9.99 -18.60
N THR A 268 1.06 -9.13 -19.51
CA THR A 268 0.56 -7.74 -19.61
C THR A 268 -0.92 -7.69 -19.98
N LYS A 269 -1.43 -8.63 -20.76
CA LYS A 269 -2.87 -8.71 -21.13
C LYS A 269 -3.70 -9.00 -19.87
N GLY A 270 -3.35 -10.02 -19.11
CA GLY A 270 -4.04 -10.35 -17.85
C GLY A 270 -3.95 -9.22 -16.81
N ALA A 271 -2.81 -8.51 -16.76
CA ALA A 271 -2.63 -7.35 -15.89
C ALA A 271 -3.62 -6.21 -16.24
N LYS A 272 -3.79 -5.88 -17.52
CA LYS A 272 -4.77 -4.89 -17.98
C LYS A 272 -6.20 -5.30 -17.64
N GLU A 273 -6.56 -6.54 -17.92
CA GLU A 273 -7.88 -7.09 -17.59
C GLU A 273 -8.16 -7.03 -16.08
N PHE A 274 -7.15 -7.31 -15.24
CA PHE A 274 -7.29 -7.19 -13.79
C PHE A 274 -7.50 -5.75 -13.33
N ILE A 275 -6.72 -4.80 -13.87
CA ILE A 275 -6.87 -3.37 -13.55
C ILE A 275 -8.25 -2.86 -14.00
N ASP A 276 -8.70 -3.21 -15.20
CA ASP A 276 -10.05 -2.85 -15.70
C ASP A 276 -11.15 -3.46 -14.83
N PHE A 277 -10.97 -4.71 -14.38
CA PHE A 277 -11.91 -5.38 -13.47
C PHE A 277 -12.01 -4.67 -12.13
N MET A 278 -10.89 -4.24 -11.55
CA MET A 278 -10.84 -3.51 -10.30
C MET A 278 -11.63 -2.18 -10.31
N LEU A 279 -11.88 -1.61 -11.48
CA LEU A 279 -12.71 -0.40 -11.67
C LEU A 279 -14.18 -0.70 -11.99
N THR A 280 -14.59 -1.97 -11.94
CA THR A 280 -16.02 -2.31 -12.06
C THR A 280 -16.76 -1.99 -10.76
N GLU A 281 -18.06 -1.72 -10.86
CA GLU A 281 -18.93 -1.51 -9.69
C GLU A 281 -18.88 -2.71 -8.75
N GLU A 282 -18.84 -3.92 -9.32
CA GLU A 282 -18.76 -5.17 -8.57
C GLU A 282 -17.51 -5.24 -7.67
N ALA A 283 -16.33 -4.91 -8.19
CA ALA A 283 -15.10 -4.90 -7.41
C ALA A 283 -15.04 -3.73 -6.42
N GLN A 284 -15.44 -2.53 -6.86
CA GLN A 284 -15.39 -1.31 -6.05
C GLN A 284 -16.36 -1.34 -4.88
N SER A 285 -17.51 -2.03 -5.00
CA SER A 285 -18.49 -2.17 -3.91
C SER A 285 -17.97 -3.03 -2.74
N LEU A 286 -16.93 -3.83 -2.94
CA LEU A 286 -16.32 -4.62 -1.87
C LEU A 286 -15.45 -3.78 -0.94
N LEU A 287 -14.79 -2.75 -1.46
CA LEU A 287 -13.74 -2.01 -0.75
C LEU A 287 -14.22 -1.34 0.54
N PRO A 288 -15.40 -0.71 0.60
CA PRO A 288 -15.86 -0.04 1.82
C PRO A 288 -16.00 -0.95 3.04
N GLU A 289 -16.33 -2.23 2.89
CA GLU A 289 -16.57 -3.15 4.02
C GLU A 289 -15.50 -4.22 4.20
N THR A 290 -14.49 -4.25 3.31
CA THR A 290 -13.37 -5.22 3.42
C THR A 290 -12.02 -4.52 3.59
N GLN A 291 -11.83 -3.38 2.95
CA GLN A 291 -10.62 -2.54 3.07
C GLN A 291 -10.87 -1.32 3.97
N PHE A 292 -12.14 -0.95 4.18
CA PHE A 292 -12.56 0.26 4.89
C PHE A 292 -11.99 1.54 4.28
N MET A 293 -11.91 1.56 2.94
CA MET A 293 -11.51 2.70 2.14
C MET A 293 -12.66 3.12 1.22
N TYR A 294 -12.61 4.33 0.72
CA TYR A 294 -13.61 4.85 -0.22
C TYR A 294 -13.33 4.33 -1.64
N PRO A 295 -14.36 3.95 -2.40
CA PRO A 295 -14.21 3.58 -3.81
C PRO A 295 -13.86 4.80 -4.66
N VAL A 296 -13.11 4.59 -5.76
CA VAL A 296 -12.66 5.68 -6.64
C VAL A 296 -13.64 6.00 -7.75
N ILE A 297 -14.62 5.15 -8.04
CA ILE A 297 -15.61 5.39 -9.09
C ILE A 297 -16.73 6.31 -8.58
N LYS A 298 -17.13 7.24 -9.44
CA LYS A 298 -18.19 8.21 -9.15
C LYS A 298 -19.54 7.53 -8.93
N GLY A 299 -20.30 8.06 -7.97
CA GLY A 299 -21.71 7.70 -7.80
C GLY A 299 -21.96 6.37 -7.10
N LEU A 300 -20.93 5.64 -6.68
CA LEU A 300 -21.14 4.42 -5.93
C LEU A 300 -21.64 4.72 -4.52
N ALA A 301 -22.77 4.11 -4.13
CA ALA A 301 -23.32 4.27 -2.80
C ALA A 301 -22.43 3.61 -1.74
N LEU A 302 -22.18 4.32 -0.64
CA LEU A 302 -21.49 3.77 0.51
C LEU A 302 -22.44 2.95 1.39
N PRO A 303 -21.98 1.87 2.03
CA PRO A 303 -22.82 1.08 2.94
C PRO A 303 -23.21 1.87 4.20
N ALA A 304 -24.22 1.38 4.91
CA ALA A 304 -24.77 2.03 6.10
C ALA A 304 -23.74 2.25 7.22
N SER A 305 -22.69 1.42 7.28
CA SER A 305 -21.56 1.55 8.20
C SER A 305 -20.78 2.88 8.06
N TYR A 306 -20.89 3.55 6.90
CA TYR A 306 -20.26 4.85 6.63
C TYR A 306 -21.13 6.06 7.01
N LYS A 307 -22.37 5.87 7.47
CA LYS A 307 -23.31 6.97 7.71
C LYS A 307 -22.73 8.05 8.63
N ASP A 308 -22.03 7.63 9.68
CA ASP A 308 -21.51 8.52 10.72
C ASP A 308 -20.00 8.76 10.59
N VAL A 309 -19.38 8.29 9.49
CA VAL A 309 -17.95 8.55 9.22
C VAL A 309 -17.76 10.01 8.83
N PRO A 310 -17.06 10.81 9.62
CA PRO A 310 -16.88 12.22 9.32
C PRO A 310 -15.91 12.41 8.13
N LYS A 311 -16.22 13.37 7.26
CA LYS A 311 -15.31 13.82 6.22
C LYS A 311 -14.54 15.04 6.72
N PRO A 312 -13.23 15.14 6.42
CA PRO A 312 -12.48 16.36 6.72
C PRO A 312 -13.05 17.56 5.97
N ALA A 313 -13.19 18.70 6.67
CA ALA A 313 -13.59 19.94 6.01
C ALA A 313 -12.48 20.49 5.07
N LYS A 314 -11.23 20.18 5.37
CA LYS A 314 -10.06 20.56 4.58
C LYS A 314 -9.22 19.34 4.26
N VAL A 315 -9.10 19.05 2.97
CA VAL A 315 -8.24 17.98 2.46
C VAL A 315 -6.91 18.56 2.05
N LEU A 316 -5.83 18.00 2.60
CA LEU A 316 -4.46 18.38 2.28
C LEU A 316 -3.90 17.41 1.24
N ARG A 317 -3.14 17.97 0.29
CA ARG A 317 -2.34 17.24 -0.67
C ARG A 317 -0.91 17.76 -0.58
N ILE A 318 0.04 16.87 -0.59
CA ILE A 318 1.44 17.29 -0.76
C ILE A 318 1.79 17.25 -2.24
N PRO A 319 2.69 18.12 -2.68
CA PRO A 319 3.27 18.03 -4.02
C PRO A 319 3.85 16.62 -4.25
N SER A 320 3.76 16.17 -5.50
CA SER A 320 4.39 14.91 -5.91
C SER A 320 5.90 15.09 -5.88
N GLU A 321 6.53 14.73 -4.77
CA GLU A 321 7.97 14.79 -4.55
C GLU A 321 8.45 13.53 -3.84
N ASP A 322 9.74 13.25 -3.91
CA ASP A 322 10.33 12.12 -3.21
C ASP A 322 10.39 12.40 -1.71
N GLN A 323 9.59 11.67 -0.94
CA GLN A 323 9.48 11.82 0.51
C GLN A 323 10.63 11.18 1.29
N THR A 324 11.58 10.52 0.60
CA THR A 324 12.64 9.72 1.25
C THR A 324 13.45 10.53 2.25
N GLU A 325 13.84 11.76 1.89
CA GLU A 325 14.64 12.62 2.76
C GLU A 325 13.87 13.05 4.02
N SER A 326 12.61 13.49 3.84
CA SER A 326 11.73 13.90 4.95
C SER A 326 11.47 12.74 5.91
N VAL A 327 11.23 11.54 5.37
CA VAL A 327 11.03 10.33 6.16
C VAL A 327 12.28 9.96 6.94
N ASN A 328 13.45 9.98 6.33
CA ASN A 328 14.72 9.71 7.00
C ASN A 328 14.99 10.72 8.13
N ALA A 329 14.66 11.99 7.92
CA ALA A 329 14.79 13.02 8.95
C ALA A 329 13.87 12.74 10.16
N VAL A 330 12.62 12.32 9.92
CA VAL A 330 11.69 11.90 10.99
C VAL A 330 12.23 10.67 11.75
N ILE A 331 12.68 9.65 11.02
CA ILE A 331 13.26 8.44 11.63
C ILE A 331 14.45 8.80 12.52
N ASN A 332 15.34 9.67 12.07
CA ASN A 332 16.48 10.14 12.85
C ASN A 332 16.07 10.85 14.14
N VAL A 333 14.96 11.60 14.16
CA VAL A 333 14.40 12.20 15.38
C VAL A 333 13.87 11.13 16.32
N LEU A 334 13.17 10.12 15.79
CA LEU A 334 12.55 9.07 16.62
C LEU A 334 13.56 8.10 17.22
N GLN A 335 14.69 7.85 16.56
CA GLN A 335 15.74 6.93 17.03
C GLN A 335 16.72 7.55 18.04
N LYS A 336 16.94 8.87 17.96
CA LYS A 336 17.77 9.60 18.95
C LYS A 336 17.03 9.81 20.26
#